data_0082eee80c902e9e5c4fd35ea387802c
#
_entry.id   0082eee80c902e9e5c4fd35ea387802c
#
_cell.length_a   1.000
_cell.length_b   1.000
_cell.length_c   1.000
_cell.angle_alpha   90.00
_cell.angle_beta   90.00
_cell.angle_gamma   90.00
#
_symmetry.space_group_name_H-M   'P 1'
#
loop_
_entity.id
_entity.type
_entity.pdbx_description
1 polymer ?
#
loop_
_entity_poly.entity_id
_entity_poly.type
_entity_poly.pdbx_seq_one_letter_code
_entity_poly.pdbx_strand_id
1 'polypeptide(L)' 'VIRGETDHYEHVATEVTKGVAMASLSSGVPVLYGVLTTDTIEQAINRAGLKSGNKGFECAMDALEMASLFKKLDQ' A
#
# COMPACT_ATOMS: atom_id res chain seq x y z
N VAL A 1 0.55 -8.71 4.15
CA VAL A 1 1.57 -9.55 4.79
C VAL A 1 1.27 -9.66 6.27
N ILE A 2 1.14 -10.86 6.76
CA ILE A 2 0.78 -11.12 8.16
C ILE A 2 1.94 -11.83 8.84
N ARG A 3 2.33 -11.34 10.02
CA ARG A 3 3.43 -11.93 10.78
C ARG A 3 3.12 -13.37 11.18
N GLY A 4 4.07 -14.27 10.94
CA GLY A 4 4.00 -15.68 11.34
C GLY A 4 5.02 -15.99 12.43
N GLU A 5 5.35 -17.27 12.55
CA GLU A 5 6.29 -17.76 13.58
C GLU A 5 7.76 -17.54 13.19
N THR A 6 8.03 -17.19 11.92
CA THR A 6 9.39 -16.98 11.42
C THR A 6 9.63 -15.51 11.10
N ASP A 7 10.88 -15.16 10.84
CA ASP A 7 11.25 -13.81 10.42
C ASP A 7 10.97 -13.54 8.93
N HIS A 8 10.39 -14.48 8.21
CA HIS A 8 10.02 -14.32 6.79
C HIS A 8 9.15 -13.09 6.56
N TYR A 9 8.25 -12.77 7.48
CA TYR A 9 7.42 -11.58 7.45
C TYR A 9 8.24 -10.30 7.23
N GLU A 10 9.32 -10.14 8.00
CA GLU A 10 10.13 -8.93 7.92
C GLU A 10 10.81 -8.80 6.57
N HIS A 11 11.28 -9.90 6.00
CA HIS A 11 11.92 -9.89 4.68
C HIS A 11 10.92 -9.53 3.59
N VAL A 12 9.74 -10.15 3.60
CA VAL A 12 8.71 -9.88 2.60
C VAL A 12 8.21 -8.44 2.71
N ALA A 13 7.90 -7.99 3.92
CA ALA A 13 7.40 -6.63 4.14
C ALA A 13 8.41 -5.58 3.68
N THR A 14 9.69 -5.78 3.99
CA THR A 14 10.75 -4.86 3.60
C THR A 14 10.91 -4.81 2.07
N GLU A 15 10.94 -5.96 1.41
CA GLU A 15 11.13 -6.02 -0.04
C GLU A 15 9.93 -5.44 -0.81
N VAL A 16 8.70 -5.67 -0.33
CA VAL A 16 7.51 -5.07 -0.94
C VAL A 16 7.57 -3.54 -0.82
N THR A 17 7.93 -3.03 0.35
CA THR A 17 8.05 -1.59 0.58
C THR A 17 9.09 -0.97 -0.33
N LYS A 18 10.27 -1.59 -0.44
CA LYS A 18 11.31 -1.12 -1.34
C LYS A 18 10.88 -1.18 -2.80
N GLY A 19 10.23 -2.26 -3.21
CA GLY A 19 9.76 -2.44 -4.58
C GLY A 19 8.77 -1.37 -5.00
N VAL A 20 7.81 -1.05 -4.14
CA VAL A 20 6.83 0.01 -4.40
C VAL A 20 7.53 1.37 -4.52
N ALA A 21 8.44 1.68 -3.61
CA ALA A 21 9.19 2.94 -3.65
C ALA A 21 10.04 3.06 -4.92
N MET A 22 10.75 2.00 -5.28
CA MET A 22 11.59 1.97 -6.48
C MET A 22 10.76 2.13 -7.75
N ALA A 23 9.61 1.47 -7.83
CA ALA A 23 8.72 1.59 -8.98
C ALA A 23 8.23 3.02 -9.15
N SER A 24 7.89 3.69 -8.05
CA SER A 24 7.47 5.10 -8.09
C SER A 24 8.58 6.01 -8.60
N LEU A 25 9.79 5.86 -8.07
CA LEU A 25 10.94 6.67 -8.46
C LEU A 25 11.36 6.45 -9.91
N SER A 26 11.35 5.17 -10.35
CA SER A 26 11.83 4.81 -11.69
C SER A 26 10.86 5.21 -12.79
N SER A 27 9.56 5.08 -12.53
CA SER A 27 8.55 5.26 -13.57
C SER A 27 8.13 6.71 -13.76
N GLY A 28 8.29 7.55 -12.74
CA GLY A 28 7.74 8.90 -12.73
C GLY A 28 6.21 8.92 -12.67
N VAL A 29 5.59 7.78 -12.38
CA VAL A 29 4.14 7.63 -12.24
C VAL A 29 3.82 7.42 -10.76
N PRO A 30 2.73 8.02 -10.23
CA PRO A 30 2.35 7.76 -8.85
C PRO A 30 2.08 6.29 -8.62
N VAL A 31 2.71 5.73 -7.60
CA VAL A 31 2.49 4.35 -7.18
C VAL A 31 2.01 4.38 -5.74
N LEU A 32 0.77 3.98 -5.52
CA LEU A 32 0.14 4.05 -4.21
C LEU A 32 0.46 2.80 -3.40
N TYR A 33 0.66 2.99 -2.10
CA TYR A 33 0.99 1.88 -1.20
C TYR A 33 -0.29 1.31 -0.60
N GLY A 34 -0.81 0.24 -1.23
CA GLY A 34 -2.03 -0.44 -0.78
C GLY A 34 -1.76 -1.77 -0.08
N VAL A 35 -0.63 -1.87 0.60
CA VAL A 35 -0.19 -3.12 1.23
C VAL A 35 -0.39 -3.03 2.74
N LEU A 36 -0.98 -4.08 3.33
CA LEU A 36 -1.11 -4.23 4.76
C LEU A 36 0.02 -5.09 5.32
N THR A 37 0.65 -4.61 6.38
CA THR A 37 1.63 -5.38 7.13
C THR A 37 1.16 -5.45 8.58
N THR A 38 0.74 -6.62 9.03
CA THR A 38 0.10 -6.76 10.33
C THR A 38 0.69 -7.92 11.11
N ASP A 39 0.52 -7.89 12.43
CA ASP A 39 0.98 -8.97 13.31
C ASP A 39 -0.02 -10.12 13.34
N THR A 40 -1.31 -9.85 13.14
CA THR A 40 -2.36 -10.88 13.24
C THR A 40 -3.31 -10.81 12.05
N ILE A 41 -3.98 -11.92 11.80
CA ILE A 41 -5.03 -12.02 10.78
C ILE A 41 -6.18 -11.06 11.11
N GLU A 42 -6.54 -10.95 12.39
CA GLU A 42 -7.60 -10.05 12.83
C GLU A 42 -7.30 -8.59 12.46
N GLN A 43 -6.07 -8.15 12.69
CA GLN A 43 -5.65 -6.80 12.30
C GLN A 43 -5.77 -6.59 10.80
N ALA A 44 -5.38 -7.59 10.00
CA ALA A 44 -5.47 -7.50 8.55
C ALA A 44 -6.92 -7.37 8.10
N ILE A 45 -7.82 -8.17 8.65
CA ILE A 45 -9.25 -8.12 8.31
C ILE A 45 -9.84 -6.77 8.68
N ASN A 46 -9.52 -6.26 9.87
CA ASN A 46 -10.05 -4.98 10.34
C ASN A 46 -9.62 -3.82 9.43
N ARG A 47 -8.38 -3.82 8.99
CA ARG A 47 -7.84 -2.76 8.13
C ARG A 47 -8.26 -2.93 6.67
N ALA A 48 -8.70 -4.11 6.28
CA ALA A 48 -9.21 -4.38 4.93
C ALA A 48 -10.69 -4.03 4.76
N GLY A 49 -11.37 -3.55 5.80
CA GLY A 49 -12.73 -3.05 5.68
C GLY A 49 -13.73 -3.51 6.70
N LEU A 50 -13.34 -4.38 7.65
CA LEU A 50 -14.30 -4.94 8.60
C LEU A 50 -14.69 -3.95 9.69
N LYS A 51 -13.75 -3.18 10.22
CA LYS A 51 -13.99 -2.30 11.36
C LYS A 51 -13.77 -0.83 11.09
N SER A 52 -12.52 -0.42 11.09
CA SER A 52 -12.17 1.01 11.11
C SER A 52 -11.37 1.47 9.93
N GLY A 53 -11.09 0.61 8.97
CA GLY A 53 -10.30 0.99 7.83
C GLY A 53 -10.60 0.15 6.62
N ASN A 54 -10.32 0.70 5.46
CA ASN A 54 -10.36 -0.06 4.21
C ASN A 54 -9.21 0.42 3.35
N LYS A 55 -8.07 -0.27 3.48
CA LYS A 55 -6.84 0.14 2.80
C LYS A 55 -7.01 0.18 1.29
N GLY A 56 -7.74 -0.77 0.73
CA GLY A 56 -7.99 -0.81 -0.71
C GLY A 56 -8.81 0.38 -1.18
N PHE A 57 -9.87 0.72 -0.44
CA PHE A 57 -10.71 1.87 -0.76
C PHE A 57 -9.91 3.17 -0.65
N GLU A 58 -9.16 3.34 0.43
CA GLU A 58 -8.32 4.53 0.65
C GLU A 58 -7.30 4.68 -0.47
N CYS A 59 -6.64 3.59 -0.85
CA CYS A 59 -5.65 3.57 -1.91
C CYS A 59 -6.28 3.95 -3.26
N ALA A 60 -7.48 3.46 -3.56
CA ALA A 60 -8.18 3.79 -4.79
C ALA A 60 -8.55 5.28 -4.84
N MET A 61 -9.01 5.85 -3.73
CA MET A 61 -9.32 7.28 -3.66
C MET A 61 -8.07 8.12 -3.83
N ASP A 62 -6.96 7.71 -3.21
CA ASP A 62 -5.68 8.40 -3.36
C ASP A 62 -5.19 8.35 -4.82
N ALA A 63 -5.40 7.22 -5.49
CA ALA A 63 -5.01 7.07 -6.90
C ALA A 63 -5.80 8.03 -7.80
N LEU A 64 -7.10 8.20 -7.55
CA LEU A 64 -7.92 9.15 -8.29
C LEU A 64 -7.45 10.58 -8.07
N GLU A 65 -7.13 10.93 -6.83
CA GLU A 65 -6.63 12.26 -6.48
C GLU A 65 -5.29 12.54 -7.15
N MET A 66 -4.36 11.59 -7.10
CA MET A 66 -3.04 11.73 -7.73
C MET A 66 -3.12 11.82 -9.24
N ALA A 67 -3.99 11.03 -9.87
CA ALA A 67 -4.20 11.08 -11.32
C ALA A 67 -4.74 12.45 -11.73
N SER A 68 -5.69 12.99 -10.97
CA SER A 68 -6.25 14.32 -11.22
C SER A 68 -5.20 15.42 -11.07
N LEU A 69 -4.37 15.32 -10.01
CA LEU A 69 -3.32 16.29 -9.76
C LEU A 69 -2.28 16.29 -10.88
N PHE A 70 -1.82 15.12 -11.30
CA PHE A 70 -0.82 14.99 -12.36
C PHE A 70 -1.34 15.52 -13.68
N LYS A 71 -2.61 15.28 -13.97
CA LYS A 71 -3.25 15.84 -15.17
C LYS A 71 -3.24 17.38 -15.15
N LYS A 72 -3.51 17.99 -13.99
CA LYS A 72 -3.47 19.44 -13.84
C LYS A 72 -2.07 20.01 -13.98
N LEU A 73 -1.07 19.30 -13.46
CA LEU A 73 0.33 19.75 -13.53
C LEU A 73 0.89 19.70 -14.95
N ASP A 74 0.39 18.80 -15.78
CA ASP A 74 0.80 18.66 -17.17
C ASP A 74 0.18 19.71 -18.10
N GLN A 75 -0.75 20.46 -17.59
CA GLN A 75 -1.36 21.59 -18.30
C GLN A 75 -0.61 22.88 -18.00
#